data_74fea9264f4841527e0fbd14981ec52f
#
_entry.id   74fea9264f4841527e0fbd14981ec52f
#
_cell.length_a   1.000
_cell.length_b   1.000
_cell.length_c   1.000
_cell.angle_alpha   90.00
_cell.angle_beta   90.00
_cell.angle_gamma   90.00
#
_symmetry.space_group_name_H-M   'P 1'
#
loop_
_entity.id
_entity.type
_entity.pdbx_description
1 polymer ?
#
loop_
_entity_poly.entity_id
_entity_poly.type
_entity_poly.pdbx_seq_one_letter_code
_entity_poly.pdbx_strand_id
1 'polypeptide(L)'
;MPDLIARRIAQGAGREPADLVIRGARLLDLVTGELVMTDIAVCGDTVVGTYGAYQGARVIEAEGRIAVPGFIDTHLHVESSLITPHEFDRCVLPHGVTTAIWDPHEIANVLGTAAFDYALAAAAETVMDIRVQLSSCVPATELESAGARIEAADLSRYRDHPRSLGLAEFMNFPGVVGADPGCLAKLSAFAGRHVDGHAPLLSGAALNAYAAAGIRTDHEATSAEEALEKIRKGMTVLIREGSVSKDLHALAPLLTERTAPFLAFCTDDRNPLDIAEEGHLDYLIRTAIRLGVPPLAAYRAASLSAAAAFGLTDRGMIAPAKRADIVLLDDLESCAVSAVFSAGRLVEEALFATRTVTPPPGRGSVRAEPVMASDLAMPVPAGETSVIGVVPGRIITEHRRLTLSGVPDLAQDVVMVAVVARHGTRSIGRGLVQGFGLERGAIASSVGHDSHNLCVVGADPEAMARAIGRLIALQGGFVVADETGILAELALPIAGLMSDLPFETVRDALPPLREAARQLGCTLPEPFLQVAFLPLPVIPHLKITDRGLVDVDRMTIL
;
A
#
# COMPACT_ATOMS: atom_id res chain seq x y z
N MET A 1 27.41 24.81 4.42
CA MET A 1 26.06 25.18 4.94
C MET A 1 25.83 26.70 4.96
N PRO A 2 26.69 27.58 5.51
CA PRO A 2 26.47 29.06 5.46
C PRO A 2 26.30 29.60 4.05
N ASP A 3 27.11 29.17 3.10
CA ASP A 3 27.02 29.60 1.69
C ASP A 3 25.68 29.23 1.02
N LEU A 4 25.13 28.06 1.32
CA LEU A 4 23.83 27.63 0.79
C LEU A 4 22.70 28.50 1.34
N ILE A 5 22.75 28.84 2.65
CA ILE A 5 21.75 29.71 3.28
C ILE A 5 21.85 31.13 2.68
N ALA A 6 23.07 31.68 2.54
CA ALA A 6 23.29 32.98 1.92
C ALA A 6 22.75 33.03 0.48
N ARG A 7 23.00 31.99 -0.30
CA ARG A 7 22.49 31.85 -1.68
C ARG A 7 20.95 31.79 -1.70
N ARG A 8 20.31 30.98 -0.86
CA ARG A 8 18.83 30.94 -0.73
C ARG A 8 18.25 32.31 -0.37
N ILE A 9 18.90 33.05 0.54
CA ILE A 9 18.47 34.40 0.91
C ILE A 9 18.65 35.37 -0.26
N ALA A 10 19.77 35.34 -1.00
CA ALA A 10 20.03 36.23 -2.12
C ALA A 10 19.03 36.00 -3.27
N GLN A 11 18.80 34.75 -3.63
CA GLN A 11 17.84 34.36 -4.65
C GLN A 11 16.40 34.68 -4.24
N GLY A 12 16.00 34.34 -2.99
CA GLY A 12 14.67 34.64 -2.47
C GLY A 12 14.36 36.12 -2.36
N ALA A 13 15.38 36.97 -2.11
CA ALA A 13 15.28 38.41 -2.12
C ALA A 13 15.38 39.04 -3.53
N GLY A 14 15.52 38.23 -4.58
CA GLY A 14 15.65 38.70 -5.96
C GLY A 14 16.97 39.43 -6.27
N ARG A 15 17.99 39.32 -5.40
CA ARG A 15 19.31 39.93 -5.62
C ARG A 15 20.18 39.13 -6.57
N GLU A 16 19.91 37.86 -6.68
CA GLU A 16 20.56 36.93 -7.61
C GLU A 16 19.49 36.11 -8.34
N PRO A 17 19.73 35.69 -9.59
CA PRO A 17 18.84 34.79 -10.29
C PRO A 17 18.69 33.48 -9.53
N ALA A 18 17.46 32.95 -9.39
CA ALA A 18 17.19 31.63 -8.85
C ALA A 18 17.75 30.54 -9.79
N ASP A 19 18.01 29.34 -9.28
CA ASP A 19 18.47 28.24 -10.12
C ASP A 19 17.42 27.85 -11.15
N LEU A 20 16.14 27.81 -10.71
CA LEU A 20 14.98 27.56 -11.52
C LEU A 20 13.88 28.56 -11.16
N VAL A 21 13.18 29.05 -12.17
CA VAL A 21 11.91 29.78 -12.01
C VAL A 21 10.83 29.06 -12.82
N ILE A 22 9.74 28.69 -12.18
CA ILE A 22 8.50 28.29 -12.84
C ILE A 22 7.67 29.57 -12.96
N ARG A 23 7.57 30.08 -14.20
CA ARG A 23 7.04 31.41 -14.46
C ARG A 23 5.56 31.38 -14.83
N GLY A 24 4.79 32.33 -14.28
CA GLY A 24 3.40 32.53 -14.64
C GLY A 24 2.49 31.37 -14.28
N ALA A 25 2.73 30.71 -13.14
CA ALA A 25 1.85 29.70 -12.61
C ALA A 25 0.68 30.33 -11.83
N ARG A 26 -0.48 29.69 -11.85
CA ARG A 26 -1.57 29.97 -10.89
C ARG A 26 -1.39 29.10 -9.66
N LEU A 27 -0.73 29.63 -8.65
CA LEU A 27 -0.50 28.92 -7.39
C LEU A 27 -1.81 28.74 -6.64
N LEU A 28 -2.18 27.51 -6.29
CA LEU A 28 -3.24 27.25 -5.33
C LEU A 28 -2.69 27.49 -3.92
N ASP A 29 -3.11 28.59 -3.31
CA ASP A 29 -2.79 28.88 -1.92
C ASP A 29 -3.64 27.97 -1.00
N LEU A 30 -2.98 27.00 -0.36
CA LEU A 30 -3.67 26.06 0.53
C LEU A 30 -4.12 26.69 1.86
N VAL A 31 -3.71 27.92 2.15
CA VAL A 31 -4.16 28.65 3.36
C VAL A 31 -5.49 29.35 3.10
N THR A 32 -5.57 30.12 1.99
CA THR A 32 -6.72 30.95 1.63
C THR A 32 -7.69 30.29 0.67
N GLY A 33 -7.24 29.31 -0.12
CA GLY A 33 -8.01 28.69 -1.21
C GLY A 33 -7.98 29.49 -2.51
N GLU A 34 -7.23 30.58 -2.58
CA GLU A 34 -7.14 31.42 -3.77
C GLU A 34 -6.18 30.85 -4.82
N LEU A 35 -6.47 31.12 -6.09
CA LEU A 35 -5.54 30.90 -7.21
C LEU A 35 -4.85 32.21 -7.52
N VAL A 36 -3.56 32.31 -7.23
CA VAL A 36 -2.77 33.55 -7.40
C VAL A 36 -1.74 33.38 -8.51
N MET A 37 -1.77 34.28 -9.50
CA MET A 37 -0.74 34.30 -10.55
C MET A 37 0.60 34.73 -9.96
N THR A 38 1.62 33.89 -10.08
CA THR A 38 2.96 34.18 -9.53
C THR A 38 4.05 33.37 -10.23
N ASP A 39 5.30 33.80 -10.05
CA ASP A 39 6.45 32.95 -10.30
C ASP A 39 6.79 32.13 -9.03
N ILE A 40 7.39 30.96 -9.21
CA ILE A 40 7.91 30.13 -8.16
C ILE A 40 9.42 30.01 -8.37
N ALA A 41 10.20 30.58 -7.45
CA ALA A 41 11.66 30.57 -7.51
C ALA A 41 12.23 29.46 -6.63
N VAL A 42 13.19 28.69 -7.16
CA VAL A 42 13.80 27.53 -6.54
C VAL A 42 15.32 27.66 -6.51
N CYS A 43 15.91 27.37 -5.33
CA CYS A 43 17.35 27.26 -5.13
C CYS A 43 17.70 25.82 -4.75
N GLY A 44 18.31 25.08 -5.68
CA GLY A 44 18.59 23.66 -5.51
C GLY A 44 17.29 22.85 -5.35
N ASP A 45 17.10 22.30 -4.16
CA ASP A 45 15.92 21.49 -3.79
C ASP A 45 14.83 22.26 -3.05
N THR A 46 14.97 23.58 -2.88
CA THR A 46 14.17 24.37 -1.95
C THR A 46 13.50 25.54 -2.67
N VAL A 47 12.21 25.73 -2.43
CA VAL A 47 11.48 26.95 -2.83
C VAL A 47 12.06 28.15 -2.05
N VAL A 48 12.41 29.22 -2.75
CA VAL A 48 12.95 30.43 -2.13
C VAL A 48 12.09 31.66 -2.34
N GLY A 49 11.15 31.62 -3.32
CA GLY A 49 10.29 32.77 -3.58
C GLY A 49 8.97 32.38 -4.23
N THR A 50 7.93 33.09 -3.82
CA THR A 50 6.56 33.06 -4.36
C THR A 50 5.95 34.45 -4.27
N TYR A 51 4.77 34.66 -4.87
CA TYR A 51 4.02 35.94 -4.83
C TYR A 51 4.81 37.15 -5.36
N GLY A 52 5.67 36.92 -6.36
CA GLY A 52 6.49 37.95 -7.01
C GLY A 52 6.98 37.52 -8.37
N ALA A 53 7.71 38.39 -9.04
CA ALA A 53 8.43 38.08 -10.27
C ALA A 53 9.91 37.83 -9.98
N TYR A 54 10.45 36.74 -10.53
CA TYR A 54 11.82 36.32 -10.30
C TYR A 54 12.61 36.13 -11.59
N GLN A 55 13.93 36.37 -11.53
CA GLN A 55 14.87 35.96 -12.58
C GLN A 55 15.43 34.57 -12.25
N GLY A 56 15.59 33.73 -13.25
CA GLY A 56 16.12 32.37 -13.11
C GLY A 56 17.23 32.06 -14.09
N ALA A 57 18.22 31.27 -13.67
CA ALA A 57 19.22 30.71 -14.56
C ALA A 57 18.57 29.75 -15.59
N ARG A 58 17.57 28.98 -15.11
CA ARG A 58 16.64 28.21 -15.95
C ARG A 58 15.22 28.72 -15.71
N VAL A 59 14.45 28.85 -16.77
CA VAL A 59 13.04 29.26 -16.69
C VAL A 59 12.19 28.23 -17.39
N ILE A 60 11.10 27.83 -16.73
CA ILE A 60 10.07 26.96 -17.28
C ILE A 60 8.77 27.76 -17.25
N GLU A 61 8.18 27.99 -18.42
CA GLU A 61 6.91 28.70 -18.55
C GLU A 61 5.76 27.76 -18.11
N ALA A 62 5.04 28.15 -17.10
CA ALA A 62 3.86 27.41 -16.64
C ALA A 62 2.63 27.62 -17.53
N GLU A 63 2.63 28.67 -18.37
CA GLU A 63 1.54 29.00 -19.31
C GLU A 63 0.16 29.10 -18.63
N GLY A 64 0.14 29.60 -17.41
CA GLY A 64 -1.08 29.72 -16.62
C GLY A 64 -1.60 28.40 -16.02
N ARG A 65 -0.84 27.31 -16.07
CA ARG A 65 -1.16 26.07 -15.36
C ARG A 65 -1.23 26.27 -13.85
N ILE A 66 -1.98 25.41 -13.20
CA ILE A 66 -2.17 25.50 -11.76
C ILE A 66 -1.01 24.78 -11.06
N ALA A 67 -0.31 25.48 -10.18
CA ALA A 67 0.73 24.89 -9.35
C ALA A 67 0.15 24.46 -7.99
N VAL A 68 0.31 23.19 -7.66
CA VAL A 68 -0.04 22.62 -6.36
C VAL A 68 1.19 21.93 -5.74
N PRO A 69 1.26 21.73 -4.40
CA PRO A 69 2.34 20.96 -3.79
C PRO A 69 2.35 19.52 -4.30
N GLY A 70 3.53 18.90 -4.33
CA GLY A 70 3.65 17.47 -4.58
C GLY A 70 2.82 16.65 -3.60
N PHE A 71 2.16 15.61 -4.12
CA PHE A 71 1.28 14.75 -3.35
C PHE A 71 2.09 13.81 -2.46
N ILE A 72 1.51 13.46 -1.32
CA ILE A 72 2.08 12.57 -0.32
C ILE A 72 1.15 11.38 -0.13
N ASP A 73 1.59 10.20 -0.55
CA ASP A 73 0.90 8.97 -0.20
C ASP A 73 1.30 8.56 1.21
N THR A 74 0.32 8.53 2.10
CA THR A 74 0.59 8.48 3.53
C THR A 74 0.72 7.06 4.08
N HIS A 75 0.37 6.04 3.31
CA HIS A 75 0.53 4.65 3.68
C HIS A 75 0.41 3.76 2.45
N LEU A 76 1.42 2.94 2.20
CA LEU A 76 1.41 1.96 1.13
C LEU A 76 2.43 0.85 1.37
N HIS A 77 2.23 -0.26 0.64
CA HIS A 77 3.16 -1.36 0.49
C HIS A 77 3.68 -1.37 -0.95
N VAL A 78 4.97 -1.07 -1.14
CA VAL A 78 5.56 -1.10 -2.51
C VAL A 78 5.43 -2.48 -3.11
N GLU A 79 5.51 -3.52 -2.30
CA GLU A 79 5.35 -4.92 -2.68
C GLU A 79 4.01 -5.20 -3.35
N SER A 80 2.94 -4.57 -2.91
CA SER A 80 1.60 -4.72 -3.48
C SER A 80 1.47 -4.13 -4.88
N SER A 81 2.41 -3.26 -5.27
CA SER A 81 2.55 -2.85 -6.66
C SER A 81 3.21 -3.91 -7.55
N LEU A 82 3.68 -5.03 -6.99
CA LEU A 82 4.35 -6.14 -7.67
C LEU A 82 5.69 -5.78 -8.34
N ILE A 83 6.20 -4.58 -8.12
CA ILE A 83 7.42 -4.03 -8.73
C ILE A 83 8.39 -3.52 -7.66
N THR A 84 9.66 -3.35 -8.02
CA THR A 84 10.66 -2.83 -7.09
C THR A 84 10.42 -1.35 -6.77
N PRO A 85 10.98 -0.83 -5.64
CA PRO A 85 10.86 0.59 -5.30
C PRO A 85 11.33 1.53 -6.41
N HIS A 86 12.31 1.12 -7.21
CA HIS A 86 12.80 1.91 -8.34
C HIS A 86 11.80 1.95 -9.50
N GLU A 87 11.13 0.86 -9.81
CA GLU A 87 10.07 0.84 -10.82
C GLU A 87 8.79 1.51 -10.29
N PHE A 88 8.49 1.38 -8.99
CA PHE A 88 7.41 2.10 -8.32
C PHE A 88 7.60 3.62 -8.42
N ASP A 89 8.80 4.12 -8.12
CA ASP A 89 9.19 5.52 -8.28
C ASP A 89 8.91 6.03 -9.71
N ARG A 90 9.32 5.26 -10.73
CA ARG A 90 9.11 5.60 -12.15
C ARG A 90 7.64 5.53 -12.58
N CYS A 91 6.89 4.59 -12.01
CA CYS A 91 5.47 4.41 -12.30
C CYS A 91 4.61 5.53 -11.68
N VAL A 92 4.88 5.89 -10.43
CA VAL A 92 3.97 6.70 -9.61
C VAL A 92 4.31 8.20 -9.62
N LEU A 93 5.59 8.55 -9.69
CA LEU A 93 6.01 9.96 -9.65
C LEU A 93 5.37 10.84 -10.73
N PRO A 94 5.16 10.37 -11.99
CA PRO A 94 4.45 11.15 -13.01
C PRO A 94 3.00 11.49 -12.67
N HIS A 95 2.37 10.79 -11.72
CA HIS A 95 1.04 11.09 -11.20
C HIS A 95 1.03 12.18 -10.10
N GLY A 96 2.17 12.86 -9.89
CA GLY A 96 2.29 13.95 -8.93
C GLY A 96 2.66 13.55 -7.51
N VAL A 97 2.85 12.27 -7.22
CA VAL A 97 3.25 11.78 -5.90
C VAL A 97 4.76 11.93 -5.75
N THR A 98 5.18 12.93 -4.99
CA THR A 98 6.60 13.23 -4.75
C THR A 98 7.14 12.66 -3.44
N THR A 99 6.23 12.23 -2.57
CA THR A 99 6.57 11.59 -1.30
C THR A 99 5.66 10.36 -1.10
N ALA A 100 6.24 9.24 -0.69
CA ALA A 100 5.51 8.04 -0.30
C ALA A 100 5.98 7.55 1.07
N ILE A 101 5.05 7.07 1.89
CA ILE A 101 5.33 6.47 3.20
C ILE A 101 5.11 4.98 3.07
N TRP A 102 6.22 4.25 3.04
CA TRP A 102 6.26 2.82 2.78
C TRP A 102 6.40 2.03 4.07
N ASP A 103 5.47 1.14 4.34
CA ASP A 103 5.62 0.04 5.30
C ASP A 103 6.06 -1.23 4.57
N PRO A 104 7.31 -1.69 4.71
CA PRO A 104 7.81 -2.90 4.07
C PRO A 104 7.50 -4.17 4.87
N HIS A 105 6.36 -4.28 5.57
CA HIS A 105 6.07 -5.45 6.39
C HIS A 105 5.87 -6.72 5.55
N GLU A 106 5.41 -6.58 4.32
CA GLU A 106 5.21 -7.68 3.40
C GLU A 106 6.53 -8.44 3.15
N ILE A 107 7.54 -7.73 2.66
CA ILE A 107 8.85 -8.34 2.45
C ILE A 107 9.54 -8.68 3.79
N ALA A 108 9.24 -7.96 4.88
CA ALA A 108 9.79 -8.23 6.20
C ALA A 108 9.24 -9.54 6.80
N ASN A 109 8.00 -9.92 6.53
CA ASN A 109 7.43 -11.22 6.90
C ASN A 109 8.17 -12.39 6.22
N VAL A 110 8.80 -12.16 5.08
CA VAL A 110 9.58 -13.16 4.35
C VAL A 110 11.06 -13.17 4.74
N LEU A 111 11.69 -11.99 4.83
CA LEU A 111 13.15 -11.83 4.93
C LEU A 111 13.64 -11.30 6.28
N GLY A 112 12.72 -10.97 7.20
CA GLY A 112 13.08 -10.35 8.46
C GLY A 112 13.71 -8.97 8.26
N THR A 113 14.71 -8.67 9.08
CA THR A 113 15.36 -7.36 9.07
C THR A 113 16.16 -7.03 7.80
N ALA A 114 16.48 -8.03 6.97
CA ALA A 114 17.09 -7.78 5.65
C ALA A 114 16.15 -6.98 4.72
N ALA A 115 14.84 -7.04 4.96
CA ALA A 115 13.86 -6.20 4.29
C ALA A 115 14.09 -4.71 4.60
N PHE A 116 14.39 -4.35 5.84
CA PHE A 116 14.66 -2.96 6.21
C PHE A 116 15.97 -2.46 5.65
N ASP A 117 17.01 -3.29 5.64
CA ASP A 117 18.29 -2.95 4.98
C ASP A 117 18.05 -2.59 3.51
N TYR A 118 17.25 -3.40 2.81
CA TYR A 118 16.88 -3.14 1.41
C TYR A 118 15.99 -1.91 1.25
N ALA A 119 14.91 -1.81 2.02
CA ALA A 119 13.94 -0.73 1.89
C ALA A 119 14.58 0.64 2.13
N LEU A 120 15.42 0.76 3.17
CA LEU A 120 16.11 2.00 3.49
C LEU A 120 17.17 2.38 2.45
N ALA A 121 17.89 1.40 1.90
CA ALA A 121 18.85 1.63 0.83
C ALA A 121 18.14 2.05 -0.47
N ALA A 122 17.13 1.30 -0.92
CA ALA A 122 16.36 1.61 -2.12
C ALA A 122 15.66 2.98 -2.01
N ALA A 123 15.05 3.29 -0.88
CA ALA A 123 14.43 4.59 -0.62
C ALA A 123 15.42 5.77 -0.69
N ALA A 124 16.71 5.54 -0.46
CA ALA A 124 17.72 6.58 -0.59
C ALA A 124 18.10 6.88 -2.05
N GLU A 125 17.79 5.98 -2.97
CA GLU A 125 18.20 6.03 -4.39
C GLU A 125 17.05 6.45 -5.33
N THR A 126 15.80 6.51 -4.85
CA THR A 126 14.64 6.94 -5.64
C THR A 126 14.66 8.44 -5.92
N VAL A 127 14.04 8.85 -7.04
CA VAL A 127 13.81 10.27 -7.38
C VAL A 127 12.72 10.86 -6.48
N MET A 128 11.67 10.07 -6.22
CA MET A 128 10.67 10.33 -5.18
C MET A 128 11.31 10.26 -3.79
N ASP A 129 10.78 11.01 -2.85
CA ASP A 129 11.20 10.89 -1.44
C ASP A 129 10.41 9.79 -0.74
N ILE A 130 10.88 8.55 -0.83
CA ILE A 130 10.29 7.45 -0.08
C ILE A 130 10.78 7.51 1.36
N ARG A 131 9.84 7.49 2.31
CA ARG A 131 10.06 7.38 3.75
C ARG A 131 9.62 6.01 4.22
N VAL A 132 10.46 5.35 5.01
CA VAL A 132 10.19 3.98 5.47
C VAL A 132 9.69 4.02 6.91
N GLN A 133 8.59 3.34 7.17
CA GLN A 133 8.16 2.98 8.52
C GLN A 133 8.62 1.56 8.82
N LEU A 134 9.03 1.30 10.05
CA LEU A 134 9.54 0.00 10.47
C LEU A 134 8.38 -0.87 10.96
N SER A 135 8.24 -2.03 10.40
CA SER A 135 7.07 -2.90 10.61
C SER A 135 6.92 -3.36 12.05
N SER A 136 5.76 -3.12 12.65
CA SER A 136 5.45 -3.48 14.03
C SER A 136 5.01 -4.93 14.20
N CYS A 137 4.47 -5.54 13.14
CA CYS A 137 3.71 -6.78 13.16
C CYS A 137 4.30 -7.83 12.23
N VAL A 138 5.46 -8.39 12.59
CA VAL A 138 6.11 -9.50 11.90
C VAL A 138 6.40 -10.62 12.91
N PRO A 139 5.64 -11.73 12.87
CA PRO A 139 4.39 -11.93 12.13
C PRO A 139 3.22 -11.13 12.73
N ALA A 140 2.14 -11.02 11.95
CA ALA A 140 0.90 -10.40 12.43
C ALA A 140 0.25 -11.21 13.57
N THR A 141 0.29 -12.53 13.47
CA THR A 141 -0.21 -13.45 14.50
C THR A 141 0.65 -14.71 14.64
N GLU A 142 0.41 -15.47 15.74
CA GLU A 142 0.99 -16.81 15.94
C GLU A 142 0.15 -17.93 15.27
N LEU A 143 -0.92 -17.59 14.56
CA LEU A 143 -1.84 -18.57 13.94
C LEU A 143 -1.38 -19.05 12.56
N GLU A 144 -0.20 -18.62 12.11
CA GLU A 144 0.39 -18.96 10.82
C GLU A 144 1.91 -19.16 10.92
N SER A 145 2.51 -19.72 9.87
CA SER A 145 3.96 -19.84 9.75
C SER A 145 4.50 -18.64 8.95
N ALA A 146 5.36 -17.85 9.58
CA ALA A 146 6.02 -16.71 8.95
C ALA A 146 7.50 -16.98 8.67
N GLY A 147 8.10 -16.18 7.78
CA GLY A 147 9.52 -16.25 7.46
C GLY A 147 10.42 -15.63 8.52
N ALA A 148 9.87 -14.75 9.34
CA ALA A 148 10.62 -14.04 10.37
C ALA A 148 9.77 -13.68 11.59
N ARG A 149 10.48 -13.28 12.65
CA ARG A 149 9.94 -12.62 13.85
C ARG A 149 10.80 -11.39 14.12
N ILE A 150 10.16 -10.26 14.35
CA ILE A 150 10.83 -8.97 14.61
C ILE A 150 10.37 -8.43 15.95
N GLU A 151 11.35 -8.21 16.82
CA GLU A 151 11.14 -7.68 18.17
C GLU A 151 11.63 -6.22 18.27
N ALA A 152 11.33 -5.55 19.38
CA ALA A 152 11.71 -4.15 19.60
C ALA A 152 13.23 -3.90 19.46
N ALA A 153 14.05 -4.86 19.88
CA ALA A 153 15.52 -4.77 19.77
C ALA A 153 15.99 -4.74 18.30
N ASP A 154 15.33 -5.51 17.43
CA ASP A 154 15.65 -5.57 16.01
C ASP A 154 15.34 -4.23 15.31
N LEU A 155 14.23 -3.60 15.70
CA LEU A 155 13.77 -2.32 15.16
C LEU A 155 14.65 -1.15 15.60
N SER A 156 15.16 -1.19 16.85
CA SER A 156 15.86 -0.07 17.49
C SER A 156 17.08 0.41 16.69
N ARG A 157 17.78 -0.50 15.98
CA ARG A 157 18.97 -0.16 15.18
C ARG A 157 18.65 0.67 13.94
N TYR A 158 17.43 0.62 13.45
CA TYR A 158 16.97 1.36 12.26
C TYR A 158 16.24 2.67 12.59
N ARG A 159 15.87 2.85 13.87
CA ARG A 159 15.02 3.96 14.33
C ARG A 159 15.53 5.33 13.90
N ASP A 160 16.83 5.55 13.98
CA ASP A 160 17.47 6.85 13.72
C ASP A 160 18.06 6.96 12.30
N HIS A 161 17.78 6.01 11.42
CA HIS A 161 18.17 6.09 10.02
C HIS A 161 17.47 7.29 9.33
N PRO A 162 18.16 8.07 8.47
CA PRO A 162 17.60 9.30 7.86
C PRO A 162 16.29 9.07 7.06
N ARG A 163 16.08 7.86 6.53
CA ARG A 163 14.86 7.48 5.80
C ARG A 163 13.80 6.87 6.70
N SER A 164 14.14 6.51 7.94
CA SER A 164 13.18 5.96 8.89
C SER A 164 12.28 7.07 9.45
N LEU A 165 10.97 6.91 9.27
CA LEU A 165 9.98 7.87 9.75
C LEU A 165 9.47 7.52 11.14
N GLY A 166 9.23 6.22 11.39
CA GLY A 166 8.65 5.75 12.64
C GLY A 166 8.31 4.27 12.62
N LEU A 167 7.34 3.90 13.43
CA LEU A 167 6.79 2.56 13.50
C LEU A 167 5.57 2.46 12.59
N ALA A 168 5.55 1.44 11.76
CA ALA A 168 4.46 1.17 10.83
C ALA A 168 3.21 0.67 11.55
N GLU A 169 2.17 0.45 10.81
CA GLU A 169 0.84 0.08 11.28
C GLU A 169 0.87 -0.94 12.42
N PHE A 170 0.17 -0.60 13.51
CA PHE A 170 0.15 -1.45 14.71
C PHE A 170 -1.09 -2.35 14.70
N MET A 171 -1.04 -3.45 13.93
CA MET A 171 -2.17 -4.38 13.73
C MET A 171 -2.61 -5.09 15.02
N ASN A 172 -1.68 -5.36 15.95
CA ASN A 172 -2.01 -6.02 17.20
C ASN A 172 -2.65 -5.04 18.19
N PHE A 173 -3.78 -4.40 17.79
CA PHE A 173 -4.53 -3.53 18.68
C PHE A 173 -5.07 -4.25 19.93
N PRO A 174 -5.46 -5.55 19.90
CA PRO A 174 -5.82 -6.25 21.12
C PRO A 174 -4.67 -6.32 22.13
N GLY A 175 -3.44 -6.56 21.65
CA GLY A 175 -2.24 -6.56 22.49
C GLY A 175 -1.94 -5.18 23.08
N VAL A 176 -2.12 -4.11 22.30
CA VAL A 176 -1.96 -2.73 22.80
C VAL A 176 -2.98 -2.44 23.90
N VAL A 177 -4.25 -2.73 23.67
CA VAL A 177 -5.34 -2.52 24.63
C VAL A 177 -5.15 -3.38 25.89
N GLY A 178 -4.63 -4.59 25.71
CA GLY A 178 -4.30 -5.52 26.80
C GLY A 178 -2.96 -5.25 27.51
N ALA A 179 -2.21 -4.22 27.06
CA ALA A 179 -0.88 -3.89 27.58
C ALA A 179 0.12 -5.05 27.47
N ASP A 180 0.12 -5.76 26.34
CA ASP A 180 1.07 -6.84 26.06
C ASP A 180 2.52 -6.34 26.13
N PRO A 181 3.43 -7.05 26.84
CA PRO A 181 4.80 -6.62 27.02
C PRO A 181 5.58 -6.39 25.70
N GLY A 182 5.35 -7.20 24.66
CA GLY A 182 5.97 -7.06 23.35
C GLY A 182 5.49 -5.80 22.63
N CYS A 183 4.18 -5.53 22.67
CA CYS A 183 3.61 -4.30 22.13
C CYS A 183 4.17 -3.07 22.85
N LEU A 184 4.20 -3.09 24.19
CA LEU A 184 4.74 -1.98 24.98
C LEU A 184 6.24 -1.74 24.72
N ALA A 185 7.02 -2.79 24.51
CA ALA A 185 8.43 -2.67 24.17
C ALA A 185 8.64 -1.96 22.84
N LYS A 186 7.86 -2.31 21.79
CA LYS A 186 7.93 -1.67 20.47
C LYS A 186 7.50 -0.20 20.55
N LEU A 187 6.36 0.08 21.19
CA LEU A 187 5.88 1.46 21.38
C LEU A 187 6.89 2.33 22.15
N SER A 188 7.48 1.78 23.22
CA SER A 188 8.51 2.48 24.02
C SER A 188 9.77 2.75 23.22
N ALA A 189 10.21 1.82 22.37
CA ALA A 189 11.38 2.00 21.51
C ALA A 189 11.19 3.14 20.51
N PHE A 190 9.94 3.43 20.12
CA PHE A 190 9.59 4.51 19.17
C PHE A 190 8.97 5.73 19.85
N ALA A 191 9.09 5.86 21.16
CA ALA A 191 8.62 7.06 21.85
C ALA A 191 9.19 8.35 21.22
N GLY A 192 8.29 9.29 20.88
CA GLY A 192 8.63 10.53 20.20
C GLY A 192 8.80 10.45 18.67
N ARG A 193 8.64 9.27 18.08
CA ARG A 193 8.54 9.07 16.62
C ARG A 193 7.07 8.90 16.23
N HIS A 194 6.78 8.93 14.94
CA HIS A 194 5.45 8.60 14.43
C HIS A 194 5.17 7.11 14.67
N VAL A 195 3.94 6.79 15.06
CA VAL A 195 3.42 5.42 15.15
C VAL A 195 2.12 5.38 14.37
N ASP A 196 2.10 4.57 13.32
CA ASP A 196 0.92 4.35 12.50
C ASP A 196 0.02 3.27 13.09
N GLY A 197 -1.26 3.31 12.76
CA GLY A 197 -2.27 2.41 13.29
C GLY A 197 -3.00 1.62 12.22
N HIS A 198 -3.51 0.47 12.67
CA HIS A 198 -4.37 -0.44 11.93
C HIS A 198 -5.39 -1.00 12.92
N ALA A 199 -6.57 -0.42 12.97
CA ALA A 199 -7.55 -0.73 14.01
C ALA A 199 -8.98 -0.76 13.44
N PRO A 200 -9.31 -1.77 12.59
CA PRO A 200 -10.63 -1.90 12.01
C PRO A 200 -11.68 -2.08 13.09
N LEU A 201 -12.78 -1.31 12.99
CA LEU A 201 -13.95 -1.36 13.88
C LEU A 201 -13.65 -1.07 15.37
N LEU A 202 -12.43 -0.65 15.71
CA LEU A 202 -12.08 -0.32 17.09
C LEU A 202 -12.76 0.97 17.53
N SER A 203 -13.47 0.95 18.66
CA SER A 203 -14.30 2.05 19.14
C SER A 203 -14.29 2.19 20.67
N GLY A 204 -14.96 3.19 21.20
CA GLY A 204 -15.19 3.36 22.63
C GLY A 204 -13.92 3.49 23.46
N ALA A 205 -13.89 2.84 24.62
CA ALA A 205 -12.76 2.89 25.55
C ALA A 205 -11.50 2.18 25.00
N ALA A 206 -11.68 1.14 24.18
CA ALA A 206 -10.57 0.45 23.55
C ALA A 206 -9.82 1.35 22.55
N LEU A 207 -10.53 2.14 21.75
CA LEU A 207 -9.92 3.15 20.88
C LEU A 207 -9.20 4.25 21.69
N ASN A 208 -9.72 4.66 22.86
CA ASN A 208 -9.01 5.59 23.74
C ASN A 208 -7.68 5.00 24.21
N ALA A 209 -7.66 3.71 24.61
CA ALA A 209 -6.44 3.04 25.04
C ALA A 209 -5.41 2.96 23.91
N TYR A 210 -5.85 2.62 22.70
CA TYR A 210 -5.02 2.55 21.51
C TYR A 210 -4.40 3.92 21.16
N ALA A 211 -5.19 4.98 21.11
CA ALA A 211 -4.70 6.33 20.86
C ALA A 211 -3.79 6.86 22.00
N ALA A 212 -4.09 6.50 23.27
CA ALA A 212 -3.29 6.87 24.43
C ALA A 212 -1.89 6.20 24.42
N ALA A 213 -1.73 5.09 23.71
CA ALA A 213 -0.44 4.45 23.47
C ALA A 213 0.50 5.25 22.54
N GLY A 214 -0.01 6.36 21.96
CA GLY A 214 0.76 7.26 21.09
C GLY A 214 0.58 6.99 19.60
N ILE A 215 -0.36 6.12 19.23
CA ILE A 215 -0.70 5.80 17.84
C ILE A 215 -1.48 6.98 17.26
N ARG A 216 -1.06 7.47 16.08
CA ARG A 216 -1.47 8.79 15.55
C ARG A 216 -2.39 8.74 14.35
N THR A 217 -2.28 7.71 13.53
CA THR A 217 -2.97 7.58 12.25
C THR A 217 -3.73 6.26 12.21
N ASP A 218 -4.66 6.10 11.26
CA ASP A 218 -5.38 4.85 11.01
C ASP A 218 -5.99 4.89 9.61
N HIS A 219 -5.84 3.82 8.83
CA HIS A 219 -6.34 3.69 7.46
C HIS A 219 -7.48 2.66 7.32
N GLU A 220 -7.90 2.02 8.41
CA GLU A 220 -8.89 0.93 8.39
C GLU A 220 -10.35 1.37 8.58
N ALA A 221 -10.60 2.67 8.68
CA ALA A 221 -11.98 3.15 8.78
C ALA A 221 -12.75 2.93 7.47
N THR A 222 -13.86 2.20 7.53
CA THR A 222 -14.72 1.86 6.38
C THR A 222 -16.06 2.59 6.39
N SER A 223 -16.33 3.39 7.41
CA SER A 223 -17.53 4.23 7.51
C SER A 223 -17.22 5.61 8.05
N ALA A 224 -18.08 6.58 7.70
CA ALA A 224 -17.96 7.95 8.17
C ALA A 224 -18.08 8.06 9.70
N GLU A 225 -18.90 7.24 10.34
CA GLU A 225 -19.10 7.20 11.78
C GLU A 225 -17.84 6.75 12.50
N GLU A 226 -17.22 5.68 12.04
CA GLU A 226 -15.96 5.13 12.56
C GLU A 226 -14.83 6.15 12.42
N ALA A 227 -14.66 6.72 11.21
CA ALA A 227 -13.65 7.72 10.94
C ALA A 227 -13.84 8.98 11.81
N LEU A 228 -15.08 9.44 12.00
CA LEU A 228 -15.38 10.61 12.83
C LEU A 228 -15.04 10.35 14.31
N GLU A 229 -15.27 9.15 14.82
CA GLU A 229 -14.87 8.80 16.18
C GLU A 229 -13.35 8.85 16.36
N LYS A 230 -12.58 8.29 15.41
CA LYS A 230 -11.11 8.34 15.42
C LYS A 230 -10.59 9.77 15.38
N ILE A 231 -11.13 10.62 14.50
CA ILE A 231 -10.77 12.04 14.41
C ILE A 231 -11.07 12.79 15.72
N ARG A 232 -12.26 12.58 16.33
CA ARG A 232 -12.63 13.19 17.61
C ARG A 232 -11.71 12.79 18.77
N LYS A 233 -11.02 11.67 18.64
CA LYS A 233 -10.02 11.19 19.62
C LYS A 233 -8.59 11.60 19.28
N GLY A 234 -8.42 12.48 18.28
CA GLY A 234 -7.14 13.09 17.94
C GLY A 234 -6.28 12.28 16.98
N MET A 235 -6.83 11.25 16.35
CA MET A 235 -6.15 10.51 15.29
C MET A 235 -6.38 11.20 13.94
N THR A 236 -5.43 11.07 13.02
CA THR A 236 -5.65 11.38 11.60
C THR A 236 -6.13 10.13 10.88
N VAL A 237 -7.22 10.23 10.13
CA VAL A 237 -7.71 9.12 9.31
C VAL A 237 -7.13 9.24 7.90
N LEU A 238 -6.50 8.17 7.45
CA LEU A 238 -5.97 8.04 6.10
C LEU A 238 -7.08 7.39 5.25
N ILE A 239 -7.61 8.15 4.29
CA ILE A 239 -8.66 7.69 3.38
C ILE A 239 -8.02 6.78 2.34
N ARG A 240 -8.34 5.49 2.44
CA ARG A 240 -7.76 4.45 1.60
C ARG A 240 -8.54 4.28 0.30
N GLU A 241 -7.80 4.15 -0.82
CA GLU A 241 -8.35 3.80 -2.12
C GLU A 241 -7.31 2.97 -2.90
N GLY A 242 -7.25 1.71 -2.59
CA GLY A 242 -6.37 0.73 -3.22
C GLY A 242 -7.02 0.02 -4.41
N SER A 243 -6.47 -1.14 -4.76
CA SER A 243 -7.03 -2.00 -5.81
C SER A 243 -8.19 -2.86 -5.31
N VAL A 244 -8.23 -3.21 -4.02
CA VAL A 244 -9.33 -3.95 -3.38
C VAL A 244 -10.06 -3.11 -2.36
N SER A 245 -9.36 -2.58 -1.36
CA SER A 245 -9.95 -1.75 -0.32
C SER A 245 -10.22 -0.36 -0.85
N LYS A 246 -11.50 -0.03 -1.05
CA LYS A 246 -11.96 1.22 -1.68
C LYS A 246 -12.93 1.93 -0.74
N ASP A 247 -12.36 2.74 0.17
CA ASP A 247 -13.11 3.39 1.24
C ASP A 247 -13.41 4.88 0.96
N LEU A 248 -12.85 5.44 -0.13
CA LEU A 248 -12.99 6.85 -0.49
C LEU A 248 -14.46 7.28 -0.60
N HIS A 249 -15.31 6.48 -1.24
CA HIS A 249 -16.74 6.81 -1.39
C HIS A 249 -17.46 6.93 -0.04
N ALA A 250 -17.13 6.05 0.92
CA ALA A 250 -17.74 6.07 2.25
C ALA A 250 -17.23 7.24 3.09
N LEU A 251 -15.98 7.65 2.91
CA LEU A 251 -15.32 8.67 3.73
C LEU A 251 -15.34 10.07 3.12
N ALA A 252 -15.54 10.23 1.81
CA ALA A 252 -15.60 11.51 1.12
C ALA A 252 -16.53 12.55 1.80
N PRO A 253 -17.72 12.19 2.32
CA PRO A 253 -18.60 13.15 3.00
C PRO A 253 -17.97 13.80 4.23
N LEU A 254 -16.96 13.18 4.85
CA LEU A 254 -16.22 13.77 5.98
C LEU A 254 -15.15 14.76 5.56
N LEU A 255 -14.68 14.69 4.31
CA LEU A 255 -13.58 15.54 3.82
C LEU A 255 -14.14 16.92 3.42
N THR A 256 -14.14 17.83 4.38
CA THR A 256 -14.53 19.23 4.25
C THR A 256 -13.34 20.13 4.55
N GLU A 257 -13.42 21.43 4.25
CA GLU A 257 -12.35 22.35 4.62
C GLU A 257 -12.08 22.39 6.14
N ARG A 258 -13.11 22.11 6.95
CA ARG A 258 -12.99 22.07 8.41
C ARG A 258 -12.27 20.83 8.91
N THR A 259 -12.51 19.67 8.31
CA THR A 259 -12.00 18.38 8.75
C THR A 259 -10.74 17.96 7.99
N ALA A 260 -10.43 18.60 6.87
CA ALA A 260 -9.23 18.31 6.07
C ALA A 260 -7.94 18.25 6.89
N PRO A 261 -7.71 19.04 7.96
CA PRO A 261 -6.49 18.90 8.78
C PRO A 261 -6.31 17.57 9.48
N PHE A 262 -7.36 16.74 9.54
CA PHE A 262 -7.39 15.44 10.21
C PHE A 262 -7.61 14.27 9.24
N LEU A 263 -7.54 14.53 7.94
CA LEU A 263 -7.74 13.55 6.88
C LEU A 263 -6.61 13.64 5.87
N ALA A 264 -6.10 12.49 5.44
CA ALA A 264 -5.13 12.40 4.36
C ALA A 264 -5.51 11.24 3.43
N PHE A 265 -4.86 11.13 2.26
CA PHE A 265 -5.08 10.04 1.32
C PHE A 265 -3.97 9.01 1.41
N CYS A 266 -4.32 7.72 1.23
CA CYS A 266 -3.38 6.64 1.04
C CYS A 266 -3.89 5.65 -0.02
N THR A 267 -2.98 4.88 -0.60
CA THR A 267 -3.35 3.85 -1.57
C THR A 267 -3.29 2.44 -0.99
N ASP A 268 -2.50 2.22 0.06
CA ASP A 268 -2.33 0.90 0.67
C ASP A 268 -1.85 -0.11 -0.38
N ASP A 269 -2.69 -0.99 -0.87
CA ASP A 269 -2.40 -2.02 -1.88
C ASP A 269 -2.89 -1.57 -3.28
N ARG A 270 -1.98 -1.10 -4.13
CA ARG A 270 -2.34 -0.67 -5.50
C ARG A 270 -1.39 -1.24 -6.54
N ASN A 271 -1.93 -1.99 -7.49
CA ASN A 271 -1.17 -2.66 -8.54
C ASN A 271 -0.88 -1.75 -9.76
N PRO A 272 0.12 -2.06 -10.60
CA PRO A 272 0.54 -1.18 -11.69
C PRO A 272 -0.47 -1.09 -12.84
N LEU A 273 -1.41 -2.02 -12.98
CA LEU A 273 -2.46 -1.93 -13.99
C LEU A 273 -3.48 -0.86 -13.59
N ASP A 274 -3.93 -0.86 -12.33
CA ASP A 274 -4.87 0.16 -11.85
C ASP A 274 -4.21 1.56 -11.83
N ILE A 275 -2.90 1.64 -11.53
CA ILE A 275 -2.15 2.89 -11.64
C ILE A 275 -2.16 3.40 -13.10
N ALA A 276 -1.95 2.53 -14.08
CA ALA A 276 -1.94 2.91 -15.49
C ALA A 276 -3.34 3.28 -16.03
N GLU A 277 -4.39 2.59 -15.58
CA GLU A 277 -5.76 2.79 -16.05
C GLU A 277 -6.46 3.96 -15.36
N GLU A 278 -6.24 4.10 -14.04
CA GLU A 278 -6.94 5.08 -13.22
C GLU A 278 -6.04 6.24 -12.74
N GLY A 279 -4.75 6.00 -12.51
CA GLY A 279 -3.82 6.90 -11.84
C GLY A 279 -3.49 6.46 -10.41
N HIS A 280 -2.89 7.35 -9.64
CA HIS A 280 -2.52 7.13 -8.23
C HIS A 280 -3.24 8.14 -7.33
N LEU A 281 -2.56 8.99 -6.55
CA LEU A 281 -3.24 10.03 -5.75
C LEU A 281 -3.99 11.07 -6.61
N ASP A 282 -3.59 11.30 -7.85
CA ASP A 282 -4.36 12.11 -8.81
C ASP A 282 -5.75 11.53 -9.05
N TYR A 283 -5.88 10.19 -9.08
CA TYR A 283 -7.17 9.51 -9.14
C TYR A 283 -8.01 9.73 -7.87
N LEU A 284 -7.39 9.61 -6.68
CA LEU A 284 -8.09 9.84 -5.42
C LEU A 284 -8.61 11.28 -5.32
N ILE A 285 -7.78 12.26 -5.68
CA ILE A 285 -8.13 13.69 -5.66
C ILE A 285 -9.32 13.97 -6.58
N ARG A 286 -9.24 13.59 -7.87
CA ARG A 286 -10.33 13.87 -8.82
C ARG A 286 -11.60 13.09 -8.48
N THR A 287 -11.48 11.89 -7.89
CA THR A 287 -12.64 11.11 -7.46
C THR A 287 -13.31 11.76 -6.25
N ALA A 288 -12.54 12.19 -5.25
CA ALA A 288 -13.07 12.94 -4.12
C ALA A 288 -13.82 14.21 -4.57
N ILE A 289 -13.24 14.98 -5.49
CA ILE A 289 -13.87 16.20 -6.02
C ILE A 289 -15.17 15.84 -6.77
N ARG A 290 -15.19 14.81 -7.58
CA ARG A 290 -16.42 14.32 -8.25
C ARG A 290 -17.51 13.87 -7.27
N LEU A 291 -17.13 13.40 -6.09
CA LEU A 291 -18.04 13.06 -4.99
C LEU A 291 -18.51 14.28 -4.20
N GLY A 292 -18.11 15.49 -4.58
CA GLY A 292 -18.54 16.74 -3.95
C GLY A 292 -17.59 17.29 -2.88
N VAL A 293 -16.40 16.70 -2.72
CA VAL A 293 -15.37 17.26 -1.83
C VAL A 293 -14.87 18.58 -2.42
N PRO A 294 -14.80 19.68 -1.62
CA PRO A 294 -14.20 20.93 -2.10
C PRO A 294 -12.75 20.70 -2.58
N PRO A 295 -12.34 21.22 -3.74
CA PRO A 295 -10.98 21.05 -4.25
C PRO A 295 -9.90 21.41 -3.21
N LEU A 296 -10.06 22.53 -2.50
CA LEU A 296 -9.13 22.93 -1.44
C LEU A 296 -8.96 21.86 -0.36
N ALA A 297 -10.04 21.19 0.05
CA ALA A 297 -9.98 20.12 1.04
C ALA A 297 -9.25 18.89 0.49
N ALA A 298 -9.50 18.51 -0.76
CA ALA A 298 -8.84 17.38 -1.42
C ALA A 298 -7.33 17.61 -1.56
N TYR A 299 -6.90 18.78 -2.02
CA TYR A 299 -5.47 19.10 -2.14
C TYR A 299 -4.79 19.27 -0.79
N ARG A 300 -5.48 19.76 0.25
CA ARG A 300 -4.96 19.73 1.62
C ARG A 300 -4.74 18.30 2.10
N ALA A 301 -5.69 17.41 1.93
CA ALA A 301 -5.58 16.01 2.31
C ALA A 301 -4.42 15.30 1.59
N ALA A 302 -4.20 15.62 0.29
CA ALA A 302 -3.13 15.06 -0.51
C ALA A 302 -1.73 15.61 -0.20
N SER A 303 -1.60 16.71 0.57
CA SER A 303 -0.31 17.37 0.75
C SER A 303 -0.11 17.96 2.14
N LEU A 304 -0.77 19.07 2.47
CA LEU A 304 -0.55 19.81 3.73
C LEU A 304 -0.91 18.99 4.96
N SER A 305 -2.08 18.35 4.95
CA SER A 305 -2.56 17.53 6.06
C SER A 305 -1.73 16.26 6.21
N ALA A 306 -1.39 15.62 5.08
CA ALA A 306 -0.48 14.48 5.05
C ALA A 306 0.89 14.82 5.65
N ALA A 307 1.50 15.93 5.23
CA ALA A 307 2.77 16.40 5.78
C ALA A 307 2.68 16.67 7.30
N ALA A 308 1.61 17.31 7.75
CA ALA A 308 1.39 17.61 9.16
C ALA A 308 1.21 16.34 10.01
N ALA A 309 0.43 15.37 9.54
CA ALA A 309 0.20 14.10 10.23
C ALA A 309 1.49 13.33 10.51
N PHE A 310 2.42 13.35 9.57
CA PHE A 310 3.69 12.63 9.66
C PHE A 310 4.88 13.50 10.08
N GLY A 311 4.64 14.77 10.46
CA GLY A 311 5.69 15.67 10.93
C GLY A 311 6.71 16.08 9.86
N LEU A 312 6.32 16.01 8.57
CA LEU A 312 7.16 16.40 7.43
C LEU A 312 7.09 17.93 7.25
N THR A 313 7.79 18.65 8.11
CA THR A 313 7.71 20.12 8.21
C THR A 313 8.32 20.86 7.02
N ASP A 314 9.09 20.17 6.17
CA ASP A 314 9.78 20.73 5.01
C ASP A 314 8.95 20.72 3.71
N ARG A 315 7.70 20.26 3.73
CA ARG A 315 6.86 20.09 2.53
C ARG A 315 5.36 20.31 2.81
N GLY A 316 4.50 19.94 1.89
CA GLY A 316 3.04 20.01 2.01
C GLY A 316 2.43 21.32 1.53
N MET A 317 3.25 22.32 1.19
CA MET A 317 2.84 23.58 0.56
C MET A 317 3.96 24.17 -0.28
N ILE A 318 3.65 24.99 -1.27
CA ILE A 318 4.63 25.75 -2.06
C ILE A 318 4.89 27.07 -1.35
N ALA A 319 5.97 27.14 -0.57
CA ALA A 319 6.35 28.33 0.18
C ALA A 319 7.86 28.36 0.40
N PRO A 320 8.48 29.52 0.67
CA PRO A 320 9.89 29.62 0.99
C PRO A 320 10.29 28.68 2.13
N ALA A 321 11.49 28.08 2.00
CA ALA A 321 12.07 27.06 2.86
C ALA A 321 11.40 25.68 2.81
N LYS A 322 10.41 25.47 1.94
CA LYS A 322 9.84 24.14 1.66
C LYS A 322 10.61 23.47 0.53
N ARG A 323 10.62 22.14 0.54
CA ARG A 323 11.13 21.32 -0.54
C ARG A 323 10.38 21.65 -1.83
N ALA A 324 11.11 21.78 -2.93
CA ALA A 324 10.54 22.15 -4.22
C ALA A 324 9.89 20.92 -4.89
N ASP A 325 8.86 20.38 -4.25
CA ASP A 325 7.97 19.36 -4.77
C ASP A 325 6.71 20.05 -5.29
N ILE A 326 6.58 20.15 -6.61
CA ILE A 326 5.56 20.96 -7.27
C ILE A 326 4.93 20.15 -8.39
N VAL A 327 3.61 20.20 -8.47
CA VAL A 327 2.83 19.61 -9.56
C VAL A 327 2.16 20.72 -10.34
N LEU A 328 2.34 20.73 -11.66
CA LEU A 328 1.58 21.60 -12.57
C LEU A 328 0.39 20.82 -13.12
N LEU A 329 -0.79 21.40 -12.98
CA LEU A 329 -2.06 20.84 -13.45
C LEU A 329 -2.61 21.70 -14.59
N ASP A 330 -3.19 21.04 -15.59
CA ASP A 330 -3.98 21.71 -16.62
C ASP A 330 -5.36 22.10 -16.08
N ASP A 331 -5.91 21.26 -15.20
CA ASP A 331 -7.21 21.50 -14.56
C ASP A 331 -7.23 21.00 -13.11
N LEU A 332 -7.85 21.80 -12.21
CA LEU A 332 -7.90 21.53 -10.77
C LEU A 332 -8.88 20.42 -10.40
N GLU A 333 -10.04 20.35 -11.07
CA GLU A 333 -11.11 19.40 -10.72
C GLU A 333 -10.79 17.98 -11.18
N SER A 334 -10.22 17.85 -12.38
CA SER A 334 -9.79 16.56 -12.93
C SER A 334 -8.41 16.11 -12.44
N CYS A 335 -7.68 16.99 -11.74
CA CYS A 335 -6.31 16.76 -11.31
C CYS A 335 -5.40 16.31 -12.50
N ALA A 336 -5.58 16.97 -13.66
CA ALA A 336 -4.84 16.63 -14.88
C ALA A 336 -3.37 17.07 -14.76
N VAL A 337 -2.51 16.13 -14.38
CA VAL A 337 -1.07 16.38 -14.18
C VAL A 337 -0.38 16.60 -15.52
N SER A 338 0.29 17.75 -15.68
CA SER A 338 1.03 18.09 -16.90
C SER A 338 2.55 18.11 -16.68
N ALA A 339 3.03 18.43 -15.49
CA ALA A 339 4.44 18.35 -15.12
C ALA A 339 4.61 18.15 -13.62
N VAL A 340 5.68 17.47 -13.24
CA VAL A 340 6.04 17.22 -11.84
C VAL A 340 7.47 17.66 -11.61
N PHE A 341 7.71 18.32 -10.47
CA PHE A 341 9.04 18.65 -9.98
C PHE A 341 9.25 17.94 -8.64
N SER A 342 10.29 17.12 -8.56
CA SER A 342 10.75 16.50 -7.33
C SER A 342 12.06 17.12 -6.89
N ALA A 343 12.08 17.72 -5.69
CA ALA A 343 13.24 18.44 -5.17
C ALA A 343 13.83 19.45 -6.18
N GLY A 344 12.97 20.22 -6.87
CA GLY A 344 13.36 21.23 -7.84
C GLY A 344 13.80 20.70 -9.20
N ARG A 345 13.75 19.39 -9.43
CA ARG A 345 14.08 18.77 -10.72
C ARG A 345 12.81 18.39 -11.46
N LEU A 346 12.69 18.83 -12.72
CA LEU A 346 11.61 18.39 -13.61
C LEU A 346 11.72 16.86 -13.80
N VAL A 347 10.64 16.16 -13.57
CA VAL A 347 10.56 14.70 -13.71
C VAL A 347 10.49 14.34 -15.19
N GLU A 348 11.55 13.71 -15.66
CA GLU A 348 11.73 13.21 -17.03
C GLU A 348 12.41 11.85 -16.96
N GLU A 349 12.25 11.02 -18.00
CA GLU A 349 12.81 9.66 -18.04
C GLU A 349 14.33 9.62 -17.75
N ALA A 350 15.05 10.67 -18.16
CA ALA A 350 16.49 10.78 -17.92
C ALA A 350 16.88 10.76 -16.43
N LEU A 351 16.00 11.21 -15.53
CA LEU A 351 16.28 11.17 -14.09
C LEU A 351 16.35 9.74 -13.54
N PHE A 352 15.53 8.87 -14.09
CA PHE A 352 15.48 7.47 -13.64
C PHE A 352 16.66 6.66 -14.17
N ALA A 353 17.15 7.00 -15.38
CA ALA A 353 18.26 6.30 -16.02
C ALA A 353 19.61 6.47 -15.32
N THR A 354 19.80 7.54 -14.54
CA THR A 354 21.09 7.90 -13.90
C THR A 354 21.21 7.49 -12.43
N ARG A 355 20.15 6.93 -11.85
CA ARG A 355 20.14 6.53 -10.43
C ARG A 355 20.91 5.21 -10.20
N THR A 356 21.47 5.07 -9.01
CA THR A 356 21.92 3.77 -8.51
C THR A 356 20.72 2.87 -8.24
N VAL A 357 20.86 1.58 -8.37
CA VAL A 357 19.80 0.61 -8.09
C VAL A 357 20.34 -0.45 -7.14
N THR A 358 19.89 -0.42 -5.90
CA THR A 358 20.18 -1.47 -4.92
C THR A 358 19.58 -2.80 -5.40
N PRO A 359 20.39 -3.88 -5.55
CA PRO A 359 19.86 -5.18 -5.93
C PRO A 359 18.84 -5.70 -4.91
N PRO A 360 17.65 -6.13 -5.36
CA PRO A 360 16.64 -6.64 -4.45
C PRO A 360 17.04 -8.01 -3.87
N PRO A 361 16.81 -8.23 -2.56
CA PRO A 361 17.04 -9.53 -1.90
C PRO A 361 15.90 -10.51 -2.15
N GLY A 362 16.02 -11.72 -1.59
CA GLY A 362 14.89 -12.65 -1.47
C GLY A 362 14.64 -13.56 -2.65
N ARG A 363 15.55 -13.63 -3.63
CA ARG A 363 15.53 -14.72 -4.61
C ARG A 363 15.79 -16.04 -3.89
N GLY A 364 15.01 -17.09 -4.24
CA GLY A 364 15.10 -18.40 -3.57
C GLY A 364 14.42 -18.44 -2.19
N SER A 365 13.51 -17.50 -1.89
CA SER A 365 12.77 -17.46 -0.62
C SER A 365 11.59 -18.43 -0.56
N VAL A 366 11.09 -18.94 -1.68
CA VAL A 366 10.05 -19.97 -1.72
C VAL A 366 10.66 -21.34 -1.48
N ARG A 367 10.61 -21.81 -0.25
CA ARG A 367 11.19 -23.09 0.21
C ARG A 367 10.11 -24.12 0.55
N ALA A 368 8.99 -24.10 -0.21
CA ALA A 368 7.92 -25.07 -0.06
C ALA A 368 8.34 -26.43 -0.65
N GLU A 369 7.90 -27.51 -0.02
CA GLU A 369 8.04 -28.86 -0.59
C GLU A 369 7.01 -29.08 -1.70
N PRO A 370 7.28 -30.00 -2.66
CA PRO A 370 6.30 -30.40 -3.67
C PRO A 370 4.99 -30.89 -3.04
N VAL A 371 3.88 -30.46 -3.61
CA VAL A 371 2.51 -30.76 -3.16
C VAL A 371 1.84 -31.67 -4.18
N MET A 372 1.23 -32.75 -3.69
CA MET A 372 0.44 -33.67 -4.51
C MET A 372 -1.05 -33.32 -4.44
N ALA A 373 -1.81 -33.70 -5.45
CA ALA A 373 -3.27 -33.52 -5.44
C ALA A 373 -3.93 -34.14 -4.20
N SER A 374 -3.44 -35.29 -3.73
CA SER A 374 -3.90 -35.95 -2.50
C SER A 374 -3.69 -35.12 -1.23
N ASP A 375 -2.69 -34.23 -1.21
CA ASP A 375 -2.44 -33.33 -0.08
C ASP A 375 -3.48 -32.20 -0.02
N LEU A 376 -4.13 -31.89 -1.14
CA LEU A 376 -5.09 -30.78 -1.29
C LEU A 376 -6.54 -31.25 -1.30
N ALA A 377 -6.79 -32.50 -1.71
CA ALA A 377 -8.13 -33.07 -1.75
C ALA A 377 -8.80 -33.08 -0.37
N MET A 378 -10.08 -32.79 -0.33
CA MET A 378 -10.89 -32.81 0.88
C MET A 378 -12.06 -33.80 0.74
N PRO A 379 -12.38 -34.57 1.80
CA PRO A 379 -13.59 -35.38 1.82
C PRO A 379 -14.84 -34.49 1.92
N VAL A 380 -15.99 -34.99 1.47
CA VAL A 380 -17.27 -34.32 1.71
C VAL A 380 -17.55 -34.32 3.21
N PRO A 381 -17.75 -33.14 3.83
CA PRO A 381 -18.01 -33.07 5.26
C PRO A 381 -19.34 -33.75 5.63
N ALA A 382 -19.36 -34.43 6.76
CA ALA A 382 -20.61 -34.98 7.30
C ALA A 382 -21.40 -33.89 8.01
N GLY A 383 -22.46 -33.39 7.36
CA GLY A 383 -23.31 -32.34 7.92
C GLY A 383 -22.84 -30.92 7.59
N GLU A 384 -23.18 -30.00 8.48
CA GLU A 384 -22.88 -28.58 8.29
C GLU A 384 -21.39 -28.30 8.54
N THR A 385 -20.76 -27.55 7.64
CA THR A 385 -19.34 -27.21 7.69
C THR A 385 -19.09 -25.71 7.57
N SER A 386 -17.93 -25.26 8.06
CA SER A 386 -17.48 -23.87 7.93
C SER A 386 -16.95 -23.60 6.51
N VAL A 387 -17.40 -22.53 5.90
CA VAL A 387 -17.02 -22.08 4.56
C VAL A 387 -16.68 -20.60 4.63
N ILE A 388 -15.57 -20.19 4.04
CA ILE A 388 -15.19 -18.78 3.92
C ILE A 388 -16.09 -18.15 2.85
N GLY A 389 -16.90 -17.17 3.22
CA GLY A 389 -17.70 -16.39 2.27
C GLY A 389 -16.91 -15.16 1.80
N VAL A 390 -16.61 -15.11 0.51
CA VAL A 390 -15.97 -13.92 -0.10
C VAL A 390 -16.99 -12.81 -0.29
N VAL A 391 -16.59 -11.58 0.05
CA VAL A 391 -17.34 -10.35 -0.25
C VAL A 391 -16.57 -9.62 -1.35
N PRO A 392 -17.10 -9.56 -2.59
CA PRO A 392 -16.38 -8.95 -3.70
C PRO A 392 -15.94 -7.50 -3.41
N GLY A 393 -14.67 -7.19 -3.69
CA GLY A 393 -14.12 -5.85 -3.48
C GLY A 393 -13.88 -5.47 -2.01
N ARG A 394 -13.88 -6.44 -1.09
CA ARG A 394 -13.58 -6.24 0.33
C ARG A 394 -12.60 -7.29 0.85
N ILE A 395 -11.80 -6.91 1.84
CA ILE A 395 -10.87 -7.82 2.52
C ILE A 395 -11.55 -8.62 3.64
N ILE A 396 -12.66 -8.11 4.18
CA ILE A 396 -13.50 -8.82 5.15
C ILE A 396 -14.16 -10.04 4.50
N THR A 397 -14.31 -11.13 5.23
CA THR A 397 -14.98 -12.35 4.79
C THR A 397 -16.14 -12.71 5.72
N GLU A 398 -17.02 -13.60 5.29
CA GLU A 398 -18.10 -14.12 6.12
C GLU A 398 -17.77 -15.51 6.64
N HIS A 399 -18.23 -15.85 7.83
CA HIS A 399 -18.21 -17.20 8.33
C HIS A 399 -19.54 -17.89 8.01
N ARG A 400 -19.58 -18.60 6.89
CA ARG A 400 -20.79 -19.33 6.44
C ARG A 400 -20.81 -20.74 6.99
N ARG A 401 -22.02 -21.25 7.26
CA ARG A 401 -22.28 -22.64 7.63
C ARG A 401 -23.13 -23.28 6.56
N LEU A 402 -22.60 -24.27 5.85
CA LEU A 402 -23.27 -24.92 4.71
C LEU A 402 -23.24 -26.44 4.82
N THR A 403 -24.28 -27.09 4.33
CA THR A 403 -24.30 -28.54 4.07
C THR A 403 -24.04 -28.76 2.59
N LEU A 404 -23.00 -29.52 2.27
CA LEU A 404 -22.51 -29.71 0.90
C LEU A 404 -22.91 -31.06 0.35
N SER A 405 -23.20 -31.10 -0.95
CA SER A 405 -23.50 -32.35 -1.68
C SER A 405 -22.23 -33.00 -2.26
N GLY A 406 -21.14 -32.25 -2.34
CA GLY A 406 -19.84 -32.67 -2.86
C GLY A 406 -18.73 -31.72 -2.47
N VAL A 407 -17.48 -32.03 -2.82
CA VAL A 407 -16.34 -31.11 -2.75
C VAL A 407 -15.56 -31.27 -4.06
N PRO A 408 -15.60 -30.25 -4.95
CA PRO A 408 -16.34 -28.98 -4.83
C PRO A 408 -17.86 -29.16 -4.91
N ASP A 409 -18.64 -28.18 -4.43
CA ASP A 409 -20.08 -28.06 -4.64
C ASP A 409 -20.37 -26.82 -5.52
N LEU A 410 -20.24 -27.00 -6.82
CA LEU A 410 -20.35 -25.92 -7.81
C LEU A 410 -21.76 -25.31 -7.86
N ALA A 411 -22.78 -26.08 -7.45
CA ALA A 411 -24.18 -25.58 -7.41
C ALA A 411 -24.34 -24.50 -6.33
N GLN A 412 -23.51 -24.55 -5.29
CA GLN A 412 -23.46 -23.55 -4.22
C GLN A 412 -22.28 -22.58 -4.37
N ASP A 413 -21.54 -22.62 -5.50
CA ASP A 413 -20.30 -21.86 -5.72
C ASP A 413 -19.26 -22.10 -4.60
N VAL A 414 -19.11 -23.36 -4.15
CA VAL A 414 -18.14 -23.74 -3.12
C VAL A 414 -17.02 -24.55 -3.74
N VAL A 415 -15.78 -24.06 -3.58
CA VAL A 415 -14.55 -24.69 -4.05
C VAL A 415 -13.55 -24.88 -2.92
N MET A 416 -12.48 -25.62 -3.19
CA MET A 416 -11.40 -25.83 -2.22
C MET A 416 -10.49 -24.61 -2.14
N VAL A 417 -9.96 -24.37 -0.95
CA VAL A 417 -8.84 -23.44 -0.71
C VAL A 417 -7.77 -24.15 0.11
N ALA A 418 -6.53 -23.90 -0.21
CA ALA A 418 -5.40 -24.39 0.59
C ALA A 418 -4.32 -23.32 0.71
N VAL A 419 -3.64 -23.33 1.88
CA VAL A 419 -2.45 -22.52 2.14
C VAL A 419 -1.29 -23.45 2.46
N VAL A 420 -0.24 -23.36 1.67
CA VAL A 420 0.96 -24.20 1.76
C VAL A 420 2.12 -23.37 2.31
N ALA A 421 2.67 -23.80 3.44
CA ALA A 421 3.82 -23.13 4.04
C ALA A 421 5.02 -23.10 3.10
N ARG A 422 5.65 -21.92 2.95
CA ARG A 422 6.81 -21.75 2.08
C ARG A 422 8.13 -21.40 2.80
N HIS A 423 8.09 -21.32 4.12
CA HIS A 423 9.24 -20.88 4.94
C HIS A 423 10.12 -22.04 5.43
N GLY A 424 10.07 -23.20 4.75
CA GLY A 424 10.89 -24.38 5.08
C GLY A 424 10.24 -25.33 6.10
N THR A 425 8.98 -25.16 6.39
CA THR A 425 8.15 -26.11 7.15
C THR A 425 7.18 -26.80 6.19
N ARG A 426 6.81 -28.06 6.50
CA ARG A 426 5.76 -28.77 5.77
C ARG A 426 4.45 -28.64 6.53
N SER A 427 3.68 -27.63 6.20
CA SER A 427 2.32 -27.43 6.74
C SER A 427 1.39 -27.05 5.58
N ILE A 428 0.18 -27.61 5.59
CA ILE A 428 -0.86 -27.34 4.59
C ILE A 428 -2.19 -27.20 5.29
N GLY A 429 -2.70 -25.97 5.38
CA GLY A 429 -4.07 -25.70 5.79
C GLY A 429 -5.01 -25.89 4.62
N ARG A 430 -6.17 -26.52 4.87
CA ARG A 430 -7.21 -26.79 3.87
C ARG A 430 -8.55 -26.29 4.35
N GLY A 431 -9.35 -25.81 3.45
CA GLY A 431 -10.69 -25.29 3.73
C GLY A 431 -11.55 -25.18 2.48
N LEU A 432 -12.68 -24.56 2.67
CA LEU A 432 -13.68 -24.34 1.63
C LEU A 432 -13.96 -22.85 1.53
N VAL A 433 -14.13 -22.38 0.30
CA VAL A 433 -14.42 -20.98 0.01
C VAL A 433 -15.57 -20.87 -0.97
N GLN A 434 -16.42 -19.86 -0.78
CA GLN A 434 -17.56 -19.54 -1.63
C GLN A 434 -17.45 -18.13 -2.18
N GLY A 435 -17.81 -17.90 -3.44
CA GLY A 435 -17.87 -16.55 -4.03
C GLY A 435 -16.83 -16.29 -5.11
N PHE A 436 -16.09 -17.31 -5.58
CA PHE A 436 -15.17 -17.17 -6.70
C PHE A 436 -15.80 -17.39 -8.07
N GLY A 437 -16.87 -18.18 -8.16
CA GLY A 437 -17.48 -18.57 -9.42
C GLY A 437 -16.69 -19.60 -10.24
N LEU A 438 -15.64 -20.20 -9.68
CA LEU A 438 -14.80 -21.16 -10.39
C LEU A 438 -15.59 -22.46 -10.70
N GLU A 439 -15.67 -22.80 -11.98
CA GLU A 439 -16.31 -24.03 -12.47
C GLU A 439 -15.31 -25.18 -12.68
N ARG A 440 -14.02 -24.86 -12.90
CA ARG A 440 -12.91 -25.80 -13.09
C ARG A 440 -11.58 -25.14 -12.76
N GLY A 441 -10.50 -25.91 -12.75
CA GLY A 441 -9.14 -25.40 -12.63
C GLY A 441 -8.81 -24.78 -11.27
N ALA A 442 -7.79 -23.94 -11.23
CA ALA A 442 -7.28 -23.32 -10.02
C ALA A 442 -6.58 -21.98 -10.28
N ILE A 443 -6.62 -21.09 -9.27
CA ILE A 443 -5.89 -19.83 -9.19
C ILE A 443 -4.98 -19.89 -7.97
N ALA A 444 -3.69 -19.58 -8.14
CA ALA A 444 -2.72 -19.61 -7.05
C ALA A 444 -1.87 -18.35 -6.99
N SER A 445 -1.47 -17.97 -5.77
CA SER A 445 -0.69 -16.79 -5.45
C SER A 445 0.34 -17.08 -4.36
N SER A 446 1.54 -16.49 -4.48
CA SER A 446 2.51 -16.36 -3.39
C SER A 446 2.37 -15.04 -2.63
N VAL A 447 1.53 -14.13 -3.12
CA VAL A 447 1.09 -12.97 -2.35
C VAL A 447 -0.09 -13.42 -1.50
N GLY A 448 0.07 -13.40 -0.20
CA GLY A 448 -0.94 -13.86 0.76
C GLY A 448 -0.66 -13.26 2.13
N HIS A 449 -1.40 -12.23 2.47
CA HIS A 449 -1.16 -11.40 3.66
C HIS A 449 -1.28 -12.17 4.97
N ASP A 450 -0.33 -11.99 5.95
CA ASP A 450 0.90 -11.20 5.78
C ASP A 450 2.12 -12.10 5.63
N SER A 451 2.02 -13.39 5.98
CA SER A 451 3.15 -14.32 5.97
C SER A 451 3.52 -14.84 4.58
N HIS A 452 2.70 -14.52 3.58
CA HIS A 452 2.91 -14.84 2.16
C HIS A 452 3.16 -16.32 1.88
N ASN A 453 2.50 -17.19 2.60
CA ASN A 453 2.42 -18.61 2.26
C ASN A 453 1.67 -18.80 0.93
N LEU A 454 1.96 -19.89 0.21
CA LEU A 454 1.35 -20.13 -1.09
C LEU A 454 -0.13 -20.45 -0.93
N CYS A 455 -1.01 -19.60 -1.46
CA CYS A 455 -2.46 -19.77 -1.40
C CYS A 455 -2.98 -20.24 -2.75
N VAL A 456 -3.89 -21.22 -2.76
CA VAL A 456 -4.54 -21.72 -3.97
C VAL A 456 -6.03 -21.94 -3.74
N VAL A 457 -6.84 -21.50 -4.70
CA VAL A 457 -8.29 -21.73 -4.76
C VAL A 457 -8.58 -22.51 -6.03
N GLY A 458 -9.36 -23.59 -5.95
CA GLY A 458 -9.65 -24.39 -7.14
C GLY A 458 -10.78 -25.40 -6.97
N ALA A 459 -11.34 -25.77 -8.11
CA ALA A 459 -12.35 -26.81 -8.23
C ALA A 459 -11.75 -28.22 -8.43
N ASP A 460 -10.47 -28.30 -8.76
CA ASP A 460 -9.77 -29.55 -9.07
C ASP A 460 -8.43 -29.64 -8.35
N PRO A 461 -8.21 -30.66 -7.46
CA PRO A 461 -6.95 -30.86 -6.74
C PRO A 461 -5.72 -31.02 -7.64
N GLU A 462 -5.85 -31.61 -8.83
CA GLU A 462 -4.75 -31.78 -9.79
C GLU A 462 -4.30 -30.42 -10.34
N ALA A 463 -5.25 -29.57 -10.73
CA ALA A 463 -4.98 -28.20 -11.17
C ALA A 463 -4.37 -27.35 -10.02
N MET A 464 -4.88 -27.49 -8.79
CA MET A 464 -4.34 -26.83 -7.60
C MET A 464 -2.88 -27.23 -7.35
N ALA A 465 -2.56 -28.54 -7.39
CA ALA A 465 -1.20 -29.04 -7.22
C ALA A 465 -0.25 -28.56 -8.33
N ARG A 466 -0.74 -28.52 -9.59
CA ARG A 466 -0.01 -27.97 -10.73
C ARG A 466 0.30 -26.49 -10.54
N ALA A 467 -0.68 -25.69 -10.11
CA ALA A 467 -0.49 -24.27 -9.88
C ALA A 467 0.52 -24.00 -8.75
N ILE A 468 0.44 -24.72 -7.62
CA ILE A 468 1.43 -24.63 -6.53
C ILE A 468 2.83 -25.07 -7.01
N GLY A 469 2.94 -26.18 -7.74
CA GLY A 469 4.21 -26.64 -8.30
C GLY A 469 4.84 -25.60 -9.24
N ARG A 470 4.01 -24.87 -10.00
CA ARG A 470 4.50 -23.79 -10.86
C ARG A 470 4.95 -22.56 -10.06
N LEU A 471 4.23 -22.16 -9.01
CA LEU A 471 4.66 -21.09 -8.11
C LEU A 471 6.02 -21.39 -7.47
N ILE A 472 6.25 -22.62 -7.03
CA ILE A 472 7.54 -23.05 -6.48
C ILE A 472 8.65 -22.91 -7.53
N ALA A 473 8.39 -23.34 -8.76
CA ALA A 473 9.37 -23.25 -9.87
C ALA A 473 9.67 -21.79 -10.27
N LEU A 474 8.68 -20.90 -10.24
CA LEU A 474 8.83 -19.47 -10.52
C LEU A 474 9.47 -18.70 -9.35
N GLN A 475 9.58 -19.32 -8.18
CA GLN A 475 9.95 -18.65 -6.92
C GLN A 475 8.97 -17.55 -6.49
N GLY A 476 7.68 -17.79 -6.77
CA GLY A 476 6.56 -16.90 -6.44
C GLY A 476 5.91 -16.28 -7.66
N GLY A 477 4.75 -15.71 -7.46
CA GLY A 477 3.97 -15.06 -8.49
C GLY A 477 2.48 -15.39 -8.45
N PHE A 478 1.85 -15.24 -9.60
CA PHE A 478 0.46 -15.61 -9.86
C PHE A 478 0.40 -16.70 -10.93
N VAL A 479 -0.46 -17.68 -10.75
CA VAL A 479 -0.64 -18.80 -11.69
C VAL A 479 -2.11 -19.13 -11.84
N VAL A 480 -2.55 -19.32 -13.08
CA VAL A 480 -3.85 -19.90 -13.43
C VAL A 480 -3.60 -21.22 -14.16
N ALA A 481 -4.23 -22.30 -13.71
CA ALA A 481 -4.04 -23.62 -14.27
C ALA A 481 -5.36 -24.39 -14.38
N ASP A 482 -5.45 -25.31 -15.36
CA ASP A 482 -6.54 -26.27 -15.49
C ASP A 482 -6.00 -27.68 -15.81
N GLU A 483 -6.87 -28.58 -16.25
CA GLU A 483 -6.51 -29.94 -16.64
C GLU A 483 -5.52 -30.00 -17.82
N THR A 484 -5.50 -28.97 -18.66
CA THR A 484 -4.62 -28.91 -19.85
C THR A 484 -3.20 -28.40 -19.53
N GLY A 485 -3.05 -27.59 -18.47
CA GLY A 485 -1.74 -27.02 -18.08
C GLY A 485 -1.84 -25.67 -17.39
N ILE A 486 -0.79 -24.88 -17.57
CA ILE A 486 -0.73 -23.48 -17.10
C ILE A 486 -1.34 -22.58 -18.20
N LEU A 487 -2.37 -21.84 -17.84
CA LEU A 487 -3.08 -20.93 -18.76
C LEU A 487 -2.45 -19.54 -18.79
N ALA A 488 -2.05 -19.03 -17.63
CA ALA A 488 -1.37 -17.75 -17.50
C ALA A 488 -0.53 -17.73 -16.22
N GLU A 489 0.54 -16.93 -16.22
CA GLU A 489 1.42 -16.76 -15.07
C GLU A 489 2.12 -15.40 -15.05
N LEU A 490 2.50 -14.94 -13.86
CA LEU A 490 3.41 -13.82 -13.63
C LEU A 490 4.40 -14.23 -12.56
N ALA A 491 5.70 -14.17 -12.87
CA ALA A 491 6.76 -14.46 -11.91
C ALA A 491 7.05 -13.26 -11.01
N LEU A 492 7.12 -13.50 -9.71
CA LEU A 492 7.50 -12.51 -8.68
C LEU A 492 8.68 -13.06 -7.85
N PRO A 493 9.88 -13.15 -8.43
CA PRO A 493 11.00 -13.88 -7.82
C PRO A 493 11.66 -13.14 -6.65
N ILE A 494 11.34 -11.87 -6.42
CA ILE A 494 11.86 -11.08 -5.31
C ILE A 494 10.95 -11.31 -4.11
N ALA A 495 11.41 -12.08 -3.17
CA ALA A 495 10.67 -12.50 -1.98
C ALA A 495 9.32 -13.20 -2.29
N GLY A 496 9.07 -13.60 -3.55
CA GLY A 496 7.77 -14.09 -4.00
C GLY A 496 6.69 -13.02 -4.08
N LEU A 497 7.07 -11.74 -4.09
CA LEU A 497 6.17 -10.58 -3.98
C LEU A 497 6.33 -9.59 -5.12
N MET A 498 7.56 -9.38 -5.60
CA MET A 498 7.87 -8.37 -6.61
C MET A 498 8.60 -8.96 -7.80
N SER A 499 8.40 -8.34 -8.94
CA SER A 499 9.15 -8.57 -10.17
C SER A 499 10.34 -7.62 -10.27
N ASP A 500 11.42 -8.04 -10.93
CA ASP A 500 12.54 -7.19 -11.33
C ASP A 500 12.43 -6.70 -12.78
N LEU A 501 11.28 -6.94 -13.40
CA LEU A 501 10.96 -6.44 -14.74
C LEU A 501 10.48 -4.98 -14.68
N PRO A 502 10.58 -4.23 -15.79
CA PRO A 502 9.98 -2.91 -15.91
C PRO A 502 8.47 -2.95 -15.58
N PHE A 503 7.96 -1.87 -14.97
CA PHE A 503 6.56 -1.83 -14.54
C PHE A 503 5.57 -2.03 -15.70
N GLU A 504 5.91 -1.61 -16.91
CA GLU A 504 5.08 -1.83 -18.09
C GLU A 504 4.89 -3.32 -18.40
N THR A 505 5.97 -4.10 -18.24
CA THR A 505 5.90 -5.55 -18.46
C THR A 505 5.03 -6.24 -17.43
N VAL A 506 5.12 -5.82 -16.16
CA VAL A 506 4.28 -6.35 -15.08
C VAL A 506 2.82 -5.96 -15.29
N ARG A 507 2.56 -4.69 -15.61
CA ARG A 507 1.23 -4.18 -15.97
C ARG A 507 0.60 -5.01 -17.09
N ASP A 508 1.33 -5.22 -18.17
CA ASP A 508 0.81 -5.90 -19.38
C ASP A 508 0.59 -7.41 -19.16
N ALA A 509 1.19 -8.00 -18.11
CA ALA A 509 0.96 -9.40 -17.73
C ALA A 509 -0.33 -9.61 -16.91
N LEU A 510 -0.90 -8.58 -16.30
CA LEU A 510 -2.07 -8.70 -15.42
C LEU A 510 -3.39 -8.97 -16.19
N PRO A 511 -3.70 -8.30 -17.34
CA PRO A 511 -4.91 -8.58 -18.08
C PRO A 511 -5.03 -10.03 -18.57
N PRO A 512 -3.99 -10.70 -19.13
CA PRO A 512 -4.05 -12.12 -19.47
C PRO A 512 -4.35 -13.03 -18.26
N LEU A 513 -3.82 -12.71 -17.07
CA LEU A 513 -4.11 -13.45 -15.84
C LEU A 513 -5.58 -13.34 -15.43
N ARG A 514 -6.13 -12.10 -15.43
CA ARG A 514 -7.55 -11.87 -15.15
C ARG A 514 -8.45 -12.59 -16.18
N GLU A 515 -8.07 -12.58 -17.45
CA GLU A 515 -8.81 -13.26 -18.51
C GLU A 515 -8.77 -14.79 -18.34
N ALA A 516 -7.60 -15.36 -18.05
CA ALA A 516 -7.50 -16.80 -17.77
C ALA A 516 -8.36 -17.21 -16.56
N ALA A 517 -8.41 -16.41 -15.50
CA ALA A 517 -9.30 -16.65 -14.36
C ALA A 517 -10.78 -16.62 -14.77
N ARG A 518 -11.20 -15.67 -15.63
CA ARG A 518 -12.57 -15.62 -16.16
C ARG A 518 -12.92 -16.86 -17.00
N GLN A 519 -11.98 -17.37 -17.78
CA GLN A 519 -12.16 -18.61 -18.56
C GLN A 519 -12.39 -19.84 -17.67
N LEU A 520 -11.94 -19.81 -16.42
CA LEU A 520 -12.25 -20.82 -15.42
C LEU A 520 -13.62 -20.61 -14.72
N GLY A 521 -14.35 -19.54 -15.04
CA GLY A 521 -15.62 -19.15 -14.45
C GLY A 521 -15.52 -18.06 -13.37
N CYS A 522 -14.31 -17.58 -13.02
CA CYS A 522 -14.15 -16.58 -11.97
C CYS A 522 -14.87 -15.27 -12.30
N THR A 523 -15.72 -14.82 -11.37
CA THR A 523 -16.52 -13.59 -11.53
C THR A 523 -15.96 -12.39 -10.81
N LEU A 524 -14.89 -12.58 -10.02
CA LEU A 524 -14.26 -11.51 -9.25
C LEU A 524 -13.44 -10.59 -10.16
N PRO A 525 -13.54 -9.25 -10.00
CA PRO A 525 -12.75 -8.32 -10.80
C PRO A 525 -11.25 -8.44 -10.53
N GLU A 526 -10.86 -8.65 -9.26
CA GLU A 526 -9.48 -8.80 -8.80
C GLU A 526 -9.27 -10.17 -8.09
N PRO A 527 -9.22 -11.28 -8.85
CA PRO A 527 -9.19 -12.60 -8.25
C PRO A 527 -7.92 -12.88 -7.43
N PHE A 528 -6.76 -12.36 -7.85
CA PHE A 528 -5.48 -12.61 -7.16
C PHE A 528 -5.39 -11.84 -5.84
N LEU A 529 -5.86 -10.60 -5.80
CA LEU A 529 -5.94 -9.84 -4.56
C LEU A 529 -6.98 -10.46 -3.60
N GLN A 530 -8.10 -10.98 -4.14
CA GLN A 530 -9.06 -11.69 -3.30
C GLN A 530 -8.47 -12.97 -2.69
N VAL A 531 -7.64 -13.71 -3.46
CA VAL A 531 -6.85 -14.85 -2.93
C VAL A 531 -5.86 -14.40 -1.88
N ALA A 532 -5.19 -13.26 -2.09
CA ALA A 532 -4.17 -12.74 -1.20
C ALA A 532 -4.69 -12.40 0.22
N PHE A 533 -5.97 -12.04 0.35
CA PHE A 533 -6.58 -11.71 1.64
C PHE A 533 -7.31 -12.87 2.33
N LEU A 534 -7.38 -14.06 1.71
CA LEU A 534 -7.92 -15.24 2.39
C LEU A 534 -7.06 -15.67 3.59
N PRO A 535 -5.71 -15.59 3.55
CA PRO A 535 -4.88 -16.01 4.67
C PRO A 535 -4.60 -14.90 5.71
N LEU A 536 -5.27 -13.74 5.68
CA LEU A 536 -5.02 -12.65 6.61
C LEU A 536 -5.79 -12.81 7.94
N PRO A 537 -5.19 -13.40 9.01
CA PRO A 537 -5.92 -13.81 10.21
C PRO A 537 -6.12 -12.68 11.23
N VAL A 538 -6.03 -11.43 10.81
CA VAL A 538 -6.32 -10.23 11.62
C VAL A 538 -7.56 -9.48 11.14
N ILE A 539 -8.10 -9.85 9.98
CA ILE A 539 -9.34 -9.27 9.43
C ILE A 539 -10.51 -10.24 9.60
N PRO A 540 -11.68 -9.81 10.18
CA PRO A 540 -12.86 -10.67 10.38
C PRO A 540 -13.39 -11.29 9.07
N HIS A 541 -14.08 -12.41 9.10
CA HIS A 541 -14.41 -13.26 10.26
C HIS A 541 -13.74 -14.64 10.17
N LEU A 542 -13.86 -15.38 9.05
CA LEU A 542 -13.27 -16.68 8.82
C LEU A 542 -12.16 -16.60 7.79
N LYS A 543 -10.96 -16.99 8.17
CA LYS A 543 -9.76 -16.98 7.32
C LYS A 543 -9.13 -18.39 7.28
N ILE A 544 -8.03 -18.51 6.50
CA ILE A 544 -7.28 -19.76 6.43
C ILE A 544 -5.79 -19.47 6.45
N THR A 545 -5.04 -20.21 7.25
CA THR A 545 -3.57 -20.20 7.26
C THR A 545 -3.03 -21.58 6.90
N ASP A 546 -1.73 -21.72 6.81
CA ASP A 546 -1.08 -23.04 6.63
C ASP A 546 -1.39 -24.02 7.77
N ARG A 547 -1.93 -23.53 8.90
CA ARG A 547 -2.32 -24.33 10.07
C ARG A 547 -3.79 -24.75 10.07
N GLY A 548 -4.62 -24.20 9.16
CA GLY A 548 -6.04 -24.51 9.03
C GLY A 548 -6.95 -23.29 8.97
N LEU A 549 -8.26 -23.53 9.09
CA LEU A 549 -9.24 -22.46 9.18
C LEU A 549 -9.10 -21.70 10.50
N VAL A 550 -9.19 -20.38 10.45
CA VAL A 550 -9.08 -19.48 11.61
C VAL A 550 -10.39 -18.74 11.82
N ASP A 551 -11.00 -18.93 12.99
CA ASP A 551 -12.06 -18.05 13.49
C ASP A 551 -11.38 -16.82 14.09
N VAL A 552 -11.36 -15.72 13.31
CA VAL A 552 -10.65 -14.49 13.68
C VAL A 552 -11.34 -13.81 14.87
N ASP A 553 -12.65 -13.90 14.97
CA ASP A 553 -13.40 -13.28 16.07
C ASP A 553 -13.04 -13.90 17.44
N ARG A 554 -12.53 -15.14 17.41
CA ARG A 554 -12.07 -15.88 18.61
C ARG A 554 -10.57 -16.06 18.68
N MET A 555 -9.85 -15.66 17.63
CA MET A 555 -8.41 -15.89 17.49
C MET A 555 -8.02 -17.35 17.70
N THR A 556 -8.73 -18.30 17.06
CA THR A 556 -8.52 -19.74 17.21
C THR A 556 -8.54 -20.47 15.88
N ILE A 557 -7.73 -21.53 15.78
CA ILE A 557 -7.79 -22.49 14.67
C ILE A 557 -8.98 -23.44 14.93
N LEU A 558 -9.81 -23.71 13.88
CA LEU A 558 -10.99 -24.59 13.94
C LEU A 558 -10.62 -26.06 13.75
#